data_96fb8aca28f185d11118d183b08d0477
#
_entry.id   96fb8aca28f185d11118d183b08d0477
#
_cell.length_a   1.000
_cell.length_b   1.000
_cell.length_c   1.000
_cell.angle_alpha   90.00
_cell.angle_beta   90.00
_cell.angle_gamma   90.00
#
_symmetry.space_group_name_H-M   'P 1'
#
loop_
_entity.id
_entity.type
_entity.pdbx_description
1 polymer ?
#
loop_
_entity_poly.entity_id
_entity_poly.type
_entity_poly.pdbx_seq_one_letter_code
_entity_poly.pdbx_strand_id
1 'polypeptide(L)'
;MNKGLVFNLGRLRLSGNQAVARGALEAGVRLATGYPGAPISDLQGSFEQVAGNLPRVSPFTLKAGETLDKANYQLTAHWGTTTNEDNAFALALGAVICKGDFKNREFLTEDEWDLVYGDTVFTEEEKKRVPVGSRVMCSFKHLGGNTAADAIRVAVNVVPYTGGLGIASGDDRQGTASQTMQDNKVLFALHFRIPTFELHSPLTAHQTVKNCYRIFEELGTPFAVIMNYDLSYREVSVDLNMEIDLAANMRQKSFKRDPKHLVTIGPHIRPRENKFHSKLIPLFRKKIGEYFDFLGNKVEQYGEKPRTLLLLNGPFREDFQLVKHDRTLKDRMLKKFGGIVAVETTVVFPQPESLYKKLLSKLSIDKICVFEEGYGRIIYMQLLDLVNKHGLDAKVFDCGIPYEPRIYERFSYIDHILREV
;
A
#
# COMPACT_ATOMS: atom_id res chain seq x y z
N MET A 1 25.91 2.01 11.34
CA MET A 1 25.28 1.53 10.10
C MET A 1 24.64 0.18 10.38
N ASN A 2 23.35 0.11 10.27
CA ASN A 2 22.59 -1.08 10.67
C ASN A 2 22.66 -2.15 9.58
N LYS A 3 23.71 -2.98 9.57
CA LYS A 3 23.81 -4.18 8.71
C LYS A 3 22.61 -5.16 8.90
N GLY A 4 21.80 -4.91 9.93
CA GLY A 4 20.68 -5.73 10.34
C GLY A 4 19.42 -5.65 9.50
N LEU A 5 19.26 -4.64 8.64
CA LEU A 5 18.00 -4.44 7.91
C LEU A 5 17.67 -5.61 6.96
N VAL A 6 18.68 -6.29 6.44
CA VAL A 6 18.51 -7.35 5.42
C VAL A 6 18.52 -8.75 5.98
N PHE A 7 19.39 -9.00 6.95
CA PHE A 7 19.73 -10.39 7.36
C PHE A 7 19.38 -10.73 8.80
N ASN A 8 19.09 -9.71 9.64
CA ASN A 8 18.82 -10.00 11.04
C ASN A 8 17.36 -10.35 11.27
N LEU A 9 17.17 -11.46 11.94
CA LEU A 9 15.94 -11.86 12.60
C LEU A 9 15.97 -11.34 14.04
N GLY A 10 14.80 -11.24 14.65
CA GLY A 10 14.64 -10.81 16.02
C GLY A 10 14.15 -9.38 16.13
N ARG A 11 14.28 -8.79 17.32
CA ARG A 11 13.74 -7.47 17.62
C ARG A 11 14.72 -6.38 17.21
N LEU A 12 14.35 -5.62 16.19
CA LEU A 12 15.14 -4.49 15.67
C LEU A 12 14.38 -3.18 15.84
N ARG A 13 15.12 -2.10 16.11
CA ARG A 13 14.58 -0.75 16.09
C ARG A 13 14.67 -0.19 14.67
N LEU A 14 13.51 0.08 14.05
CA LEU A 14 13.40 0.55 12.69
C LEU A 14 12.60 1.86 12.62
N SER A 15 13.03 2.76 11.75
CA SER A 15 12.20 3.89 11.32
C SER A 15 11.13 3.41 10.32
N GLY A 16 10.13 4.25 10.03
CA GLY A 16 9.12 3.93 9.02
C GLY A 16 9.74 3.70 7.64
N ASN A 17 10.72 4.51 7.24
CA ASN A 17 11.46 4.32 6.00
C ASN A 17 12.15 2.94 5.95
N GLN A 18 12.80 2.56 7.04
CA GLN A 18 13.46 1.27 7.16
C GLN A 18 12.47 0.09 7.18
N ALA A 19 11.32 0.27 7.84
CA ALA A 19 10.27 -0.76 7.89
C ALA A 19 9.65 -1.01 6.51
N VAL A 20 9.41 0.04 5.73
CA VAL A 20 8.93 -0.09 4.34
C VAL A 20 9.97 -0.75 3.45
N ALA A 21 11.25 -0.35 3.55
CA ALA A 21 12.33 -1.02 2.83
C ALA A 21 12.42 -2.51 3.20
N ARG A 22 12.30 -2.85 4.48
CA ARG A 22 12.29 -4.25 4.95
C ARG A 22 11.12 -5.03 4.38
N GLY A 23 9.91 -4.47 4.37
CA GLY A 23 8.73 -5.12 3.79
C GLY A 23 8.87 -5.37 2.28
N ALA A 24 9.42 -4.42 1.55
CA ALA A 24 9.71 -4.57 0.13
C ALA A 24 10.78 -5.66 -0.13
N LEU A 25 11.82 -5.72 0.69
CA LEU A 25 12.85 -6.75 0.59
C LEU A 25 12.31 -8.15 0.93
N GLU A 26 11.50 -8.27 1.98
CA GLU A 26 10.82 -9.53 2.31
C GLU A 26 9.85 -9.99 1.22
N ALA A 27 9.26 -9.02 0.50
CA ALA A 27 8.50 -9.31 -0.71
C ALA A 27 9.38 -9.68 -1.92
N GLY A 28 10.70 -9.63 -1.80
CA GLY A 28 11.62 -9.95 -2.89
C GLY A 28 11.75 -8.84 -3.94
N VAL A 29 11.60 -7.57 -3.56
CA VAL A 29 11.89 -6.44 -4.46
C VAL A 29 13.34 -6.47 -4.87
N ARG A 30 13.60 -6.38 -6.19
CA ARG A 30 14.93 -6.45 -6.79
C ARG A 30 15.44 -5.14 -7.35
N LEU A 31 14.53 -4.24 -7.65
CA LEU A 31 14.86 -2.91 -8.14
C LEU A 31 14.16 -1.89 -7.26
N ALA A 32 14.92 -0.94 -6.74
CA ALA A 32 14.40 0.25 -6.12
C ALA A 32 14.82 1.46 -6.95
N THR A 33 13.85 2.23 -7.38
CA THR A 33 14.05 3.47 -8.13
C THR A 33 13.47 4.64 -7.34
N GLY A 34 13.88 5.84 -7.65
CA GLY A 34 13.27 7.00 -7.02
C GLY A 34 14.00 8.30 -7.28
N TYR A 35 13.44 9.36 -6.72
CA TYR A 35 14.05 10.67 -6.71
C TYR A 35 14.01 11.22 -5.27
N PRO A 36 15.15 11.79 -4.78
CA PRO A 36 15.26 12.19 -3.39
C PRO A 36 14.30 13.31 -3.00
N GLY A 37 13.77 13.23 -1.80
CA GLY A 37 12.92 14.25 -1.23
C GLY A 37 12.42 13.86 0.16
N ALA A 38 12.39 14.82 1.08
CA ALA A 38 11.81 14.58 2.39
C ALA A 38 10.29 14.33 2.28
N PRO A 39 9.72 13.43 3.08
CA PRO A 39 10.34 12.69 4.19
C PRO A 39 10.90 11.30 3.84
N ILE A 40 10.95 10.88 2.57
CA ILE A 40 11.29 9.51 2.19
C ILE A 40 12.70 9.32 1.60
N SER A 41 13.58 10.30 1.70
CA SER A 41 14.98 10.15 1.23
C SER A 41 15.68 8.95 1.87
N ASP A 42 15.40 8.67 3.15
CA ASP A 42 16.02 7.56 3.88
C ASP A 42 15.52 6.18 3.43
N LEU A 43 14.37 6.10 2.76
CA LEU A 43 13.90 4.88 2.14
C LEU A 43 14.84 4.44 1.01
N GLN A 44 15.21 5.36 0.13
CA GLN A 44 16.17 5.10 -0.93
C GLN A 44 17.56 4.77 -0.35
N GLY A 45 18.00 5.54 0.64
CA GLY A 45 19.26 5.25 1.34
C GLY A 45 19.28 3.87 1.98
N SER A 46 18.15 3.37 2.46
CA SER A 46 18.02 2.01 2.99
C SER A 46 18.22 0.95 1.90
N PHE A 47 17.64 1.13 0.73
CA PHE A 47 17.84 0.22 -0.40
C PHE A 47 19.29 0.27 -0.93
N GLU A 48 19.89 1.45 -1.00
CA GLU A 48 21.27 1.63 -1.41
C GLU A 48 22.26 0.93 -0.47
N GLN A 49 22.06 1.07 0.84
CA GLN A 49 22.87 0.37 1.84
C GLN A 49 22.78 -1.15 1.69
N VAL A 50 21.60 -1.67 1.38
CA VAL A 50 21.39 -3.10 1.13
C VAL A 50 22.12 -3.52 -0.13
N ALA A 51 21.93 -2.82 -1.24
CA ALA A 51 22.59 -3.11 -2.52
C ALA A 51 24.12 -3.07 -2.42
N GLY A 52 24.67 -2.13 -1.64
CA GLY A 52 26.12 -2.02 -1.41
C GLY A 52 26.72 -3.14 -0.54
N ASN A 53 25.90 -3.82 0.26
CA ASN A 53 26.36 -4.88 1.16
C ASN A 53 26.08 -6.32 0.64
N LEU A 54 25.34 -6.43 -0.47
CA LEU A 54 25.08 -7.72 -1.09
C LEU A 54 26.21 -8.08 -2.07
N PRO A 55 26.67 -9.34 -2.07
CA PRO A 55 27.64 -9.76 -3.05
C PRO A 55 27.06 -9.60 -4.46
N ARG A 56 27.82 -8.97 -5.34
CA ARG A 56 27.48 -8.87 -6.77
C ARG A 56 27.66 -10.25 -7.41
N VAL A 57 26.59 -11.02 -7.49
CA VAL A 57 26.63 -12.31 -8.19
C VAL A 57 25.63 -12.31 -9.34
N SER A 58 26.10 -12.87 -10.45
CA SER A 58 25.31 -13.02 -11.68
C SER A 58 23.98 -13.72 -11.42
N PRO A 59 22.85 -13.23 -11.99
CA PRO A 59 21.52 -13.74 -11.70
C PRO A 59 21.22 -15.15 -12.26
N PHE A 60 22.20 -15.93 -12.64
CA PHE A 60 21.94 -16.97 -13.64
C PHE A 60 22.00 -18.43 -13.21
N THR A 61 22.23 -18.81 -11.97
CA THR A 61 22.11 -20.25 -11.68
C THR A 61 21.85 -20.53 -10.19
N LEU A 62 20.59 -20.66 -9.81
CA LEU A 62 20.22 -21.56 -8.74
C LEU A 62 19.72 -22.86 -9.37
N LYS A 63 20.38 -23.94 -9.08
CA LYS A 63 19.86 -25.29 -9.34
C LYS A 63 18.79 -25.61 -8.29
N ALA A 64 17.78 -26.39 -8.68
CA ALA A 64 16.77 -26.85 -7.75
C ALA A 64 17.44 -27.58 -6.56
N GLY A 65 17.23 -27.08 -5.34
CA GLY A 65 17.79 -27.64 -4.12
C GLY A 65 18.98 -26.87 -3.54
N GLU A 66 19.50 -25.83 -4.20
CA GLU A 66 20.50 -24.94 -3.60
C GLU A 66 19.80 -23.94 -2.68
N THR A 67 20.18 -23.97 -1.41
CA THR A 67 19.81 -22.91 -0.47
C THR A 67 20.43 -21.59 -0.93
N LEU A 68 19.65 -20.54 -0.81
CA LEU A 68 20.04 -19.16 -1.12
C LEU A 68 21.13 -18.67 -0.17
N ASP A 69 22.27 -19.31 -0.19
CA ASP A 69 23.44 -18.83 0.48
C ASP A 69 23.85 -17.52 -0.18
N LYS A 70 23.48 -16.41 0.47
CA LYS A 70 24.04 -15.04 0.37
C LYS A 70 24.53 -14.54 -1.00
N ALA A 71 24.67 -15.42 -1.98
CA ALA A 71 25.42 -15.20 -3.20
C ALA A 71 24.60 -14.73 -4.41
N ASN A 72 23.29 -14.87 -4.40
CA ASN A 72 22.48 -14.76 -5.62
C ASN A 72 21.38 -13.71 -5.62
N TYR A 73 21.24 -12.93 -4.56
CA TYR A 73 20.31 -11.81 -4.56
C TYR A 73 20.98 -10.54 -5.05
N GLN A 74 20.50 -10.02 -6.15
CA GLN A 74 20.93 -8.71 -6.65
C GLN A 74 19.79 -7.73 -6.49
N LEU A 75 19.91 -6.83 -5.52
CA LEU A 75 19.12 -5.62 -5.46
C LEU A 75 19.87 -4.52 -6.23
N THR A 76 19.22 -3.97 -7.23
CA THR A 76 19.71 -2.79 -7.93
C THR A 76 18.94 -1.59 -7.42
N ALA A 77 19.60 -0.71 -6.68
CA ALA A 77 19.06 0.57 -6.26
C ALA A 77 19.60 1.66 -7.19
N HIS A 78 18.73 2.36 -7.88
CA HIS A 78 19.08 3.51 -8.71
C HIS A 78 18.75 4.80 -7.95
N TRP A 79 19.61 5.15 -7.01
CA TRP A 79 19.54 6.39 -6.26
C TRP A 79 20.36 7.48 -6.96
N GLY A 80 19.74 8.62 -7.19
CA GLY A 80 20.43 9.80 -7.77
C GLY A 80 20.91 9.63 -9.20
N THR A 81 20.64 8.49 -9.85
CA THR A 81 20.98 8.25 -11.25
C THR A 81 19.88 8.68 -12.21
N THR A 82 18.68 8.96 -11.72
CA THR A 82 17.57 9.48 -12.51
C THR A 82 17.57 11.01 -12.47
N THR A 83 17.18 11.63 -13.58
CA THR A 83 17.14 13.08 -13.69
C THR A 83 15.93 13.71 -13.00
N ASN A 84 14.84 12.93 -12.85
CA ASN A 84 13.61 13.32 -12.17
C ASN A 84 12.76 12.09 -11.81
N GLU A 85 11.62 12.32 -11.18
CA GLU A 85 10.69 11.28 -10.74
C GLU A 85 10.03 10.52 -11.88
N ASP A 86 9.77 11.18 -13.01
CA ASP A 86 9.22 10.54 -14.21
C ASP A 86 10.18 9.48 -14.76
N ASN A 87 11.45 9.82 -14.90
CA ASN A 87 12.48 8.86 -15.31
C ASN A 87 12.63 7.71 -14.30
N ALA A 88 12.52 7.99 -13.00
CA ALA A 88 12.57 6.96 -11.97
C ALA A 88 11.39 5.98 -12.11
N PHE A 89 10.20 6.52 -12.38
CA PHE A 89 9.01 5.70 -12.55
C PHE A 89 9.02 4.95 -13.90
N ALA A 90 9.45 5.58 -14.99
CA ALA A 90 9.60 4.93 -16.28
C ALA A 90 10.58 3.73 -16.22
N LEU A 91 11.69 3.87 -15.47
CA LEU A 91 12.61 2.76 -15.22
C LEU A 91 11.96 1.63 -14.45
N ALA A 92 11.19 1.95 -13.39
CA ALA A 92 10.44 0.99 -12.61
C ALA A 92 9.41 0.24 -13.48
N LEU A 93 8.66 0.97 -14.29
CA LEU A 93 7.68 0.40 -15.22
C LEU A 93 8.35 -0.52 -16.23
N GLY A 94 9.45 -0.08 -16.84
CA GLY A 94 10.23 -0.90 -17.77
C GLY A 94 10.67 -2.23 -17.16
N ALA A 95 11.09 -2.23 -15.91
CA ALA A 95 11.50 -3.44 -15.21
C ALA A 95 10.32 -4.40 -14.90
N VAL A 96 9.15 -3.88 -14.55
CA VAL A 96 7.99 -4.74 -14.24
C VAL A 96 7.30 -5.32 -15.49
N ILE A 97 7.43 -4.71 -16.66
CA ILE A 97 6.85 -5.26 -17.89
C ILE A 97 7.66 -6.43 -18.47
N CYS A 98 8.84 -6.72 -17.93
CA CYS A 98 9.62 -7.89 -18.29
C CYS A 98 8.99 -9.13 -17.66
N LYS A 99 8.50 -10.05 -18.48
CA LYS A 99 7.88 -11.30 -17.99
C LYS A 99 8.89 -12.16 -17.24
N GLY A 100 8.46 -12.60 -16.08
CA GLY A 100 9.11 -13.65 -15.32
C GLY A 100 8.56 -15.05 -15.64
N ASP A 101 8.45 -15.85 -14.61
CA ASP A 101 7.87 -17.19 -14.63
C ASP A 101 6.37 -17.11 -14.20
N PHE A 102 5.77 -18.26 -13.96
CA PHE A 102 4.42 -18.39 -13.44
C PHE A 102 4.46 -19.03 -12.05
N LYS A 103 3.67 -18.51 -11.11
CA LYS A 103 3.42 -19.13 -9.80
C LYS A 103 1.98 -19.61 -9.68
N ASN A 104 1.72 -20.51 -8.73
CA ASN A 104 0.35 -20.89 -8.41
C ASN A 104 -0.44 -19.69 -7.90
N ARG A 105 -1.74 -19.68 -8.20
CA ARG A 105 -2.67 -18.66 -7.70
C ARG A 105 -2.81 -18.80 -6.18
N GLU A 106 -2.82 -17.69 -5.48
CA GLU A 106 -3.03 -17.63 -4.04
C GLU A 106 -4.28 -16.81 -3.67
N PHE A 107 -4.52 -15.74 -4.41
CA PHE A 107 -5.55 -14.73 -4.09
C PHE A 107 -6.71 -14.70 -5.08
N LEU A 108 -6.56 -15.24 -6.29
CA LEU A 108 -7.58 -15.25 -7.31
C LEU A 108 -8.30 -16.59 -7.42
N THR A 109 -9.63 -16.59 -7.52
CA THR A 109 -10.39 -17.72 -8.01
C THR A 109 -10.22 -17.86 -9.53
N GLU A 110 -10.76 -18.92 -10.12
CA GLU A 110 -10.70 -19.13 -11.58
C GLU A 110 -11.43 -18.04 -12.34
N ASP A 111 -12.66 -17.72 -11.94
CA ASP A 111 -13.47 -16.64 -12.55
C ASP A 111 -12.78 -15.26 -12.41
N GLU A 112 -12.14 -15.01 -11.29
CA GLU A 112 -11.40 -13.77 -11.04
C GLU A 112 -10.11 -13.72 -11.86
N TRP A 113 -9.47 -14.86 -12.07
CA TRP A 113 -8.31 -14.97 -12.96
C TRP A 113 -8.71 -14.64 -14.40
N ASP A 114 -9.82 -15.21 -14.88
CA ASP A 114 -10.36 -14.87 -16.20
C ASP A 114 -10.72 -13.39 -16.32
N LEU A 115 -11.22 -12.80 -15.24
CA LEU A 115 -11.51 -11.39 -15.20
C LEU A 115 -10.23 -10.54 -15.36
N VAL A 116 -9.13 -10.92 -14.73
CA VAL A 116 -7.85 -10.17 -14.79
C VAL A 116 -7.11 -10.46 -16.09
N TYR A 117 -6.99 -11.73 -16.47
CA TYR A 117 -6.06 -12.23 -17.49
C TYR A 117 -6.71 -12.82 -18.74
N GLY A 118 -8.03 -13.05 -18.75
CA GLY A 118 -8.73 -13.80 -19.80
C GLY A 118 -8.61 -13.22 -21.22
N ASP A 119 -8.25 -11.95 -21.35
CA ASP A 119 -8.02 -11.31 -22.67
C ASP A 119 -6.64 -11.66 -23.29
N THR A 120 -5.82 -12.43 -22.57
CA THR A 120 -4.45 -12.79 -22.98
C THR A 120 -4.40 -14.16 -23.62
N VAL A 121 -3.41 -14.33 -24.49
CA VAL A 121 -3.09 -15.64 -25.07
C VAL A 121 -2.18 -16.38 -24.10
N PHE A 122 -2.76 -17.23 -23.29
CA PHE A 122 -2.05 -18.18 -22.41
C PHE A 122 -2.32 -19.61 -22.87
N THR A 123 -1.37 -20.49 -22.63
CA THR A 123 -1.59 -21.93 -22.78
C THR A 123 -2.53 -22.43 -21.67
N GLU A 124 -3.17 -23.58 -21.84
CA GLU A 124 -4.05 -24.16 -20.81
C GLU A 124 -3.32 -24.44 -19.49
N GLU A 125 -2.03 -24.69 -19.52
CA GLU A 125 -1.20 -24.84 -18.32
C GLU A 125 -0.93 -23.49 -17.65
N GLU A 126 -0.65 -22.45 -18.42
CA GLU A 126 -0.42 -21.09 -17.90
C GLU A 126 -1.68 -20.48 -17.27
N LYS A 127 -2.88 -20.83 -17.76
CA LYS A 127 -4.15 -20.35 -17.19
C LYS A 127 -4.40 -20.79 -15.74
N LYS A 128 -3.74 -21.84 -15.30
CA LYS A 128 -3.81 -22.32 -13.90
C LYS A 128 -2.92 -21.51 -12.93
N ARG A 129 -2.09 -20.63 -13.46
CA ARG A 129 -1.06 -19.88 -12.73
C ARG A 129 -1.21 -18.39 -12.97
N VAL A 130 -0.52 -17.58 -12.19
CA VAL A 130 -0.41 -16.14 -12.41
C VAL A 130 1.00 -15.80 -12.87
N PRO A 131 1.14 -14.86 -13.84
CA PRO A 131 2.45 -14.40 -14.25
C PRO A 131 3.12 -13.65 -13.10
N VAL A 132 4.41 -13.90 -12.91
CA VAL A 132 5.27 -13.19 -11.98
C VAL A 132 6.43 -12.57 -12.72
N GLY A 133 6.76 -11.33 -12.39
CA GLY A 133 7.88 -10.60 -12.96
C GLY A 133 8.77 -10.02 -11.87
N SER A 134 9.55 -9.03 -12.22
CA SER A 134 10.31 -8.28 -11.22
C SER A 134 9.38 -7.51 -10.30
N ARG A 135 9.64 -7.59 -8.99
CA ARG A 135 9.02 -6.68 -8.02
C ARG A 135 9.90 -5.45 -7.88
N VAL A 136 9.27 -4.30 -8.00
CA VAL A 136 9.94 -2.99 -8.01
C VAL A 136 9.29 -2.06 -7.02
N MET A 137 10.08 -1.29 -6.28
CA MET A 137 9.62 -0.16 -5.48
C MET A 137 10.11 1.12 -6.14
N CYS A 138 9.17 2.00 -6.52
CA CYS A 138 9.49 3.37 -6.91
C CYS A 138 9.12 4.32 -5.78
N SER A 139 10.01 5.25 -5.43
CA SER A 139 9.75 6.17 -4.32
C SER A 139 10.10 7.61 -4.68
N PHE A 140 9.25 8.53 -4.25
CA PHE A 140 9.42 9.98 -4.42
C PHE A 140 8.60 10.74 -3.37
N LYS A 141 8.98 11.99 -3.15
CA LYS A 141 8.18 12.89 -2.31
C LYS A 141 6.85 13.22 -2.96
N HIS A 142 5.96 13.88 -2.22
CA HIS A 142 4.61 14.22 -2.67
C HIS A 142 4.56 14.94 -4.03
N LEU A 143 5.48 15.85 -4.35
CA LEU A 143 5.51 16.52 -5.66
C LEU A 143 5.89 15.59 -6.81
N GLY A 144 6.68 14.55 -6.53
CA GLY A 144 7.12 13.60 -7.53
C GLY A 144 5.99 12.80 -8.18
N GLY A 145 4.89 12.60 -7.45
CA GLY A 145 3.68 12.01 -8.02
C GLY A 145 3.08 12.84 -9.15
N ASN A 146 3.14 14.16 -9.07
CA ASN A 146 2.68 15.05 -10.14
C ASN A 146 3.64 15.01 -11.34
N THR A 147 4.95 14.99 -11.08
CA THR A 147 5.98 14.89 -12.12
C THR A 147 5.87 13.59 -12.91
N ALA A 148 5.64 12.46 -12.21
CA ALA A 148 5.51 11.14 -12.80
C ALA A 148 4.07 10.78 -13.25
N ALA A 149 3.15 11.73 -13.30
CA ALA A 149 1.72 11.47 -13.48
C ALA A 149 1.42 10.74 -14.79
N ASP A 150 2.05 11.10 -15.88
CA ASP A 150 1.86 10.45 -17.19
C ASP A 150 2.32 8.97 -17.13
N ALA A 151 3.52 8.73 -16.65
CA ALA A 151 4.06 7.38 -16.54
C ALA A 151 3.25 6.49 -15.57
N ILE A 152 2.74 7.04 -14.46
CA ILE A 152 1.84 6.31 -13.54
C ILE A 152 0.53 5.97 -14.25
N ARG A 153 -0.02 6.88 -15.03
CA ARG A 153 -1.25 6.64 -15.78
C ARG A 153 -1.06 5.55 -16.85
N VAL A 154 0.09 5.53 -17.50
CA VAL A 154 0.48 4.44 -18.42
C VAL A 154 0.54 3.11 -17.67
N ALA A 155 1.16 3.07 -16.49
CA ALA A 155 1.31 1.85 -15.71
C ALA A 155 -0.04 1.19 -15.37
N VAL A 156 -1.06 1.98 -15.01
CA VAL A 156 -2.42 1.47 -14.72
C VAL A 156 -2.98 0.62 -15.88
N ASN A 157 -2.56 0.92 -17.11
CA ASN A 157 -3.06 0.27 -18.32
C ASN A 157 -2.16 -0.86 -18.85
N VAL A 158 -0.92 -0.99 -18.37
CA VAL A 158 0.02 -2.01 -18.88
C VAL A 158 0.33 -3.12 -17.88
N VAL A 159 -0.03 -2.92 -16.61
CA VAL A 159 0.37 -3.81 -15.52
C VAL A 159 -0.21 -5.23 -15.53
N PRO A 160 -1.39 -5.57 -16.12
CA PRO A 160 -1.96 -6.93 -16.00
C PRO A 160 -1.07 -8.11 -16.42
N TYR A 161 0.19 -7.89 -16.76
CA TYR A 161 1.10 -8.96 -17.23
C TYR A 161 2.47 -8.92 -16.61
N THR A 162 2.62 -8.21 -15.52
CA THR A 162 3.93 -7.79 -15.04
C THR A 162 4.14 -8.18 -13.58
N GLY A 163 5.35 -7.98 -13.10
CA GLY A 163 5.67 -8.12 -11.70
C GLY A 163 4.99 -7.07 -10.82
N GLY A 164 5.25 -7.14 -9.53
CA GLY A 164 4.66 -6.23 -8.57
C GLY A 164 5.28 -4.82 -8.64
N LEU A 165 4.45 -3.80 -8.79
CA LEU A 165 4.87 -2.40 -8.76
C LEU A 165 4.32 -1.69 -7.52
N GLY A 166 5.19 -1.44 -6.56
CA GLY A 166 4.89 -0.63 -5.38
C GLY A 166 5.36 0.82 -5.58
N ILE A 167 4.54 1.76 -5.17
CA ILE A 167 4.86 3.19 -5.16
C ILE A 167 4.88 3.64 -3.70
N ALA A 168 6.02 4.10 -3.20
CA ALA A 168 6.11 4.74 -1.90
C ALA A 168 6.15 6.25 -2.09
N SER A 169 5.11 6.93 -1.61
CA SER A 169 5.01 8.37 -1.71
C SER A 169 5.15 9.01 -0.34
N GLY A 170 6.16 9.87 -0.19
CA GLY A 170 6.32 10.70 1.00
C GLY A 170 5.32 11.83 0.97
N ASP A 171 4.57 11.98 2.06
CA ASP A 171 3.56 13.01 2.23
C ASP A 171 3.89 13.90 3.41
N ASP A 172 3.79 15.19 3.22
CA ASP A 172 4.08 16.18 4.27
C ASP A 172 2.95 17.22 4.30
N ARG A 173 1.79 16.76 4.71
CA ARG A 173 0.57 17.57 4.77
C ARG A 173 0.66 18.73 5.75
N GLN A 174 1.57 18.63 6.72
CA GLN A 174 1.78 19.68 7.72
C GLN A 174 2.91 20.63 7.33
N GLY A 175 3.62 20.40 6.24
CA GLY A 175 4.72 21.25 5.78
C GLY A 175 5.95 21.24 6.67
N THR A 176 6.18 20.14 7.39
CA THR A 176 7.22 20.04 8.43
C THR A 176 8.63 19.90 7.84
N ALA A 177 8.75 19.23 6.70
CA ALA A 177 10.05 18.91 6.08
C ALA A 177 10.13 19.27 4.60
N SER A 178 9.03 19.66 3.98
CA SER A 178 8.97 19.94 2.54
C SER A 178 8.55 21.38 2.26
N GLN A 179 8.93 21.87 1.08
CA GLN A 179 8.63 23.23 0.63
C GLN A 179 7.15 23.48 0.36
N THR A 180 6.40 22.43 0.09
CA THR A 180 4.99 22.51 -0.28
C THR A 180 4.22 21.41 0.43
N MET A 181 2.97 21.66 0.61
CA MET A 181 2.02 20.80 1.28
C MET A 181 1.07 20.19 0.26
N GLN A 182 0.93 18.86 0.25
CA GLN A 182 0.07 18.14 -0.67
C GLN A 182 -0.45 16.85 -0.01
N ASP A 183 -1.68 16.50 -0.30
CA ASP A 183 -2.28 15.23 0.07
C ASP A 183 -2.24 14.27 -1.13
N ASN A 184 -1.25 13.41 -1.17
CA ASN A 184 -1.07 12.46 -2.27
C ASN A 184 -2.13 11.35 -2.28
N LYS A 185 -2.90 11.20 -1.23
CA LYS A 185 -4.06 10.31 -1.26
C LYS A 185 -5.03 10.72 -2.38
N VAL A 186 -5.20 12.03 -2.59
CA VAL A 186 -6.03 12.57 -3.68
C VAL A 186 -5.51 12.12 -5.04
N LEU A 187 -4.19 12.22 -5.25
CA LEU A 187 -3.57 11.86 -6.51
C LEU A 187 -3.72 10.35 -6.80
N PHE A 188 -3.33 9.49 -5.86
CA PHE A 188 -3.34 8.04 -6.09
C PHE A 188 -4.74 7.43 -6.04
N ALA A 189 -5.57 7.85 -5.10
CA ALA A 189 -6.89 7.28 -4.91
C ALA A 189 -7.95 7.81 -5.88
N LEU A 190 -7.97 9.12 -6.16
CA LEU A 190 -9.00 9.72 -6.99
C LEU A 190 -8.57 9.88 -8.45
N HIS A 191 -7.35 10.36 -8.70
CA HIS A 191 -6.88 10.61 -10.05
C HIS A 191 -6.44 9.31 -10.75
N PHE A 192 -5.53 8.55 -10.16
CA PHE A 192 -5.06 7.27 -10.74
C PHE A 192 -5.97 6.09 -10.42
N ARG A 193 -6.71 6.15 -9.31
CA ARG A 193 -7.63 5.11 -8.84
C ARG A 193 -6.96 3.76 -8.60
N ILE A 194 -5.71 3.77 -8.17
CA ILE A 194 -4.97 2.57 -7.79
C ILE A 194 -5.16 2.26 -6.30
N PRO A 195 -5.03 1.00 -5.88
CA PRO A 195 -5.07 0.63 -4.46
C PRO A 195 -4.06 1.48 -3.67
N THR A 196 -4.57 2.22 -2.68
CA THR A 196 -3.80 3.20 -1.92
C THR A 196 -3.95 2.95 -0.43
N PHE A 197 -2.82 2.93 0.27
CA PHE A 197 -2.73 2.64 1.69
C PHE A 197 -1.96 3.74 2.41
N GLU A 198 -2.50 4.29 3.49
CA GLU A 198 -1.76 5.19 4.36
C GLU A 198 -1.17 4.40 5.53
N LEU A 199 0.14 4.32 5.56
CA LEU A 199 0.85 3.63 6.63
C LEU A 199 0.90 4.53 7.88
N HIS A 200 0.86 3.92 9.07
CA HIS A 200 0.77 4.68 10.33
C HIS A 200 1.85 4.31 11.35
N SER A 201 2.39 3.10 11.28
CA SER A 201 3.38 2.63 12.24
C SER A 201 4.44 1.76 11.58
N PRO A 202 5.74 1.92 11.93
CA PRO A 202 6.78 0.99 11.49
C PRO A 202 6.50 -0.46 11.88
N LEU A 203 5.78 -0.65 12.99
CA LEU A 203 5.42 -1.98 13.51
C LEU A 203 4.66 -2.84 12.50
N THR A 204 3.77 -2.20 11.72
CA THR A 204 2.93 -2.90 10.73
C THR A 204 3.32 -2.60 9.29
N ALA A 205 4.07 -1.53 9.04
CA ALA A 205 4.39 -1.05 7.70
C ALA A 205 5.10 -2.11 6.85
N HIS A 206 6.08 -2.83 7.42
CA HIS A 206 6.81 -3.87 6.68
C HIS A 206 5.90 -5.02 6.24
N GLN A 207 4.97 -5.46 7.10
CA GLN A 207 4.03 -6.53 6.77
C GLN A 207 2.99 -6.06 5.75
N THR A 208 2.46 -4.85 5.90
CA THR A 208 1.49 -4.27 4.95
C THR A 208 2.10 -4.17 3.56
N VAL A 209 3.32 -3.63 3.43
CA VAL A 209 4.01 -3.53 2.13
C VAL A 209 4.25 -4.89 1.51
N LYS A 210 4.77 -5.84 2.29
CA LYS A 210 4.99 -7.23 1.84
C LYS A 210 3.71 -7.86 1.30
N ASN A 211 2.61 -7.73 2.03
CA ASN A 211 1.33 -8.31 1.67
C ASN A 211 0.67 -7.61 0.48
N CYS A 212 0.87 -6.30 0.33
CA CYS A 212 0.45 -5.57 -0.87
C CYS A 212 1.11 -6.16 -2.13
N TYR A 213 2.42 -6.43 -2.12
CA TYR A 213 3.07 -7.07 -3.26
C TYR A 213 2.44 -8.42 -3.60
N ARG A 214 2.14 -9.26 -2.60
CA ARG A 214 1.56 -10.59 -2.82
C ARG A 214 0.19 -10.53 -3.48
N ILE A 215 -0.67 -9.62 -3.02
CA ILE A 215 -2.05 -9.49 -3.51
C ILE A 215 -2.07 -8.74 -4.86
N PHE A 216 -1.45 -7.57 -4.94
CA PHE A 216 -1.63 -6.70 -6.12
C PHE A 216 -0.80 -7.11 -7.32
N GLU A 217 0.31 -7.83 -7.13
CA GLU A 217 0.99 -8.51 -8.23
C GLU A 217 0.06 -9.51 -8.92
N GLU A 218 -0.66 -10.31 -8.13
CA GLU A 218 -1.61 -11.30 -8.66
C GLU A 218 -2.84 -10.64 -9.30
N LEU A 219 -3.26 -9.49 -8.78
CA LEU A 219 -4.32 -8.67 -9.36
C LEU A 219 -3.88 -7.86 -10.59
N GLY A 220 -2.60 -7.90 -10.93
CA GLY A 220 -2.04 -7.21 -12.09
C GLY A 220 -2.22 -5.69 -12.02
N THR A 221 -2.01 -5.07 -10.85
CA THR A 221 -2.15 -3.63 -10.64
C THR A 221 -1.04 -3.08 -9.77
N PRO A 222 -0.57 -1.84 -10.03
CA PRO A 222 0.29 -1.14 -9.08
C PRO A 222 -0.49 -0.83 -7.81
N PHE A 223 0.23 -0.60 -6.71
CA PHE A 223 -0.32 -0.08 -5.46
C PHE A 223 0.52 1.06 -4.94
N ALA A 224 -0.08 1.95 -4.15
CA ALA A 224 0.61 3.06 -3.51
C ALA A 224 0.55 2.93 -1.98
N VAL A 225 1.66 3.23 -1.33
CA VAL A 225 1.74 3.43 0.11
C VAL A 225 2.13 4.89 0.40
N ILE A 226 1.34 5.52 1.25
CA ILE A 226 1.54 6.91 1.65
C ILE A 226 2.25 6.91 3.01
N MET A 227 3.34 7.65 3.08
CA MET A 227 4.21 7.77 4.24
C MET A 227 4.25 9.23 4.69
N ASN A 228 3.61 9.55 5.80
CA ASN A 228 3.70 10.89 6.37
C ASN A 228 5.06 11.11 7.05
N TYR A 229 5.34 12.38 7.38
CA TYR A 229 6.59 12.78 8.04
C TYR A 229 6.82 12.01 9.35
N ASP A 230 5.79 11.94 10.19
CA ASP A 230 5.88 11.34 11.53
C ASP A 230 6.21 9.83 11.45
N LEU A 231 5.51 9.09 10.58
CA LEU A 231 5.85 7.69 10.31
C LEU A 231 7.29 7.54 9.81
N SER A 232 7.69 8.35 8.85
CA SER A 232 8.97 8.19 8.13
C SER A 232 10.17 8.19 9.07
N TYR A 233 10.12 9.01 10.12
CA TYR A 233 11.22 9.18 11.08
C TYR A 233 10.96 8.56 12.45
N ARG A 234 9.73 8.15 12.75
CA ARG A 234 9.42 7.47 14.02
C ARG A 234 10.10 6.11 14.07
N GLU A 235 10.83 5.86 15.13
CA GLU A 235 11.50 4.59 15.36
C GLU A 235 10.75 3.76 16.41
N VAL A 236 10.47 2.50 16.09
CA VAL A 236 9.91 1.52 17.03
C VAL A 236 10.64 0.19 16.93
N SER A 237 10.54 -0.61 17.98
CA SER A 237 11.03 -2.00 17.96
C SER A 237 10.06 -2.88 17.18
N VAL A 238 10.54 -3.49 16.11
CA VAL A 238 9.79 -4.39 15.24
C VAL A 238 10.35 -5.80 15.39
N ASP A 239 9.49 -6.79 15.59
CA ASP A 239 9.88 -8.20 15.63
C ASP A 239 9.90 -8.76 14.21
N LEU A 240 11.09 -9.08 13.73
CA LEU A 240 11.34 -9.61 12.40
C LEU A 240 11.54 -11.13 12.49
N ASN A 241 10.47 -11.86 12.28
CA ASN A 241 10.45 -13.33 12.43
C ASN A 241 10.54 -14.06 11.09
N MET A 242 10.54 -13.35 9.97
CA MET A 242 10.50 -13.95 8.65
C MET A 242 11.79 -13.66 7.89
N GLU A 243 12.33 -14.70 7.31
CA GLU A 243 13.40 -14.61 6.34
C GLU A 243 12.92 -13.90 5.07
N ILE A 244 13.85 -13.29 4.35
CA ILE A 244 13.57 -12.67 3.07
C ILE A 244 13.36 -13.79 2.05
N ASP A 245 12.21 -13.82 1.40
CA ASP A 245 11.93 -14.73 0.29
C ASP A 245 12.67 -14.27 -0.98
N LEU A 246 13.93 -14.66 -1.05
CA LEU A 246 14.77 -14.34 -2.19
C LEU A 246 14.42 -15.17 -3.44
N ALA A 247 13.76 -16.32 -3.27
CA ALA A 247 13.42 -17.23 -4.36
C ALA A 247 12.28 -16.71 -5.25
N ALA A 248 11.38 -15.91 -4.69
CA ALA A 248 10.18 -15.48 -5.39
C ALA A 248 10.46 -14.66 -6.67
N ASN A 249 11.67 -14.11 -6.84
CA ASN A 249 11.96 -13.15 -7.92
C ASN A 249 13.17 -13.47 -8.80
N MET A 250 13.74 -14.68 -8.70
CA MET A 250 14.99 -14.99 -9.40
C MET A 250 14.83 -15.46 -10.86
N ARG A 251 13.61 -15.54 -11.35
CA ARG A 251 13.30 -16.16 -12.65
C ARG A 251 12.87 -15.14 -13.69
N GLN A 252 13.64 -14.08 -13.88
CA GLN A 252 13.39 -13.17 -14.98
C GLN A 252 13.70 -13.86 -16.32
N LYS A 253 12.67 -13.99 -17.14
CA LYS A 253 12.80 -14.38 -18.55
C LYS A 253 12.61 -13.14 -19.43
N SER A 254 12.97 -13.26 -20.68
CA SER A 254 12.99 -12.21 -21.68
C SER A 254 11.68 -11.41 -21.78
N PHE A 255 11.80 -10.15 -22.20
CA PHE A 255 10.67 -9.33 -22.65
C PHE A 255 9.89 -10.05 -23.76
N LYS A 256 8.58 -10.22 -23.57
CA LYS A 256 7.68 -10.74 -24.62
C LYS A 256 6.94 -9.57 -25.25
N ARG A 257 7.13 -9.39 -26.54
CA ARG A 257 6.40 -8.39 -27.30
C ARG A 257 4.90 -8.70 -27.28
N ASP A 258 4.12 -7.79 -26.72
CA ASP A 258 2.66 -7.88 -26.65
C ASP A 258 2.05 -6.48 -26.87
N PRO A 259 1.96 -6.02 -28.13
CA PRO A 259 1.45 -4.68 -28.43
C PRO A 259 0.03 -4.46 -27.95
N LYS A 260 -0.80 -5.51 -27.97
CA LYS A 260 -2.20 -5.40 -27.50
C LYS A 260 -2.30 -4.96 -26.04
N HIS A 261 -1.36 -5.36 -25.21
CA HIS A 261 -1.42 -5.14 -23.76
C HIS A 261 -0.38 -4.12 -23.24
N LEU A 262 0.69 -3.91 -23.98
CA LEU A 262 1.77 -3.01 -23.58
C LEU A 262 1.71 -1.64 -24.26
N VAL A 263 1.00 -1.53 -25.39
CA VAL A 263 0.88 -0.25 -26.10
C VAL A 263 -0.37 0.50 -25.62
N THR A 264 -0.19 1.71 -25.10
CA THR A 264 -1.26 2.52 -24.48
C THR A 264 -1.82 3.59 -25.40
N ILE A 265 -1.92 3.32 -26.70
CA ILE A 265 -2.47 4.25 -27.70
C ILE A 265 -3.63 3.64 -28.47
N GLY A 266 -4.46 4.51 -29.02
CA GLY A 266 -5.52 4.18 -29.96
C GLY A 266 -6.59 3.26 -29.39
N PRO A 267 -7.07 2.28 -30.15
CA PRO A 267 -8.21 1.43 -29.78
C PRO A 267 -7.93 0.48 -28.62
N HIS A 268 -6.68 0.28 -28.24
CA HIS A 268 -6.32 -0.63 -27.16
C HIS A 268 -6.57 -0.05 -25.75
N ILE A 269 -6.51 1.26 -25.59
CA ILE A 269 -6.63 1.88 -24.28
C ILE A 269 -8.08 1.89 -23.75
N ARG A 270 -9.05 2.18 -24.62
CA ARG A 270 -10.47 2.32 -24.21
C ARG A 270 -11.07 1.05 -23.59
N PRO A 271 -10.92 -0.14 -24.17
CA PRO A 271 -11.37 -1.37 -23.53
C PRO A 271 -10.73 -1.63 -22.17
N ARG A 272 -9.42 -1.31 -22.03
CA ARG A 272 -8.68 -1.50 -20.77
C ARG A 272 -9.15 -0.55 -19.69
N GLU A 273 -9.31 0.74 -20.01
CA GLU A 273 -9.89 1.73 -19.11
C GLU A 273 -11.28 1.30 -18.63
N ASN A 274 -12.14 0.89 -19.55
CA ASN A 274 -13.46 0.38 -19.19
C ASN A 274 -13.37 -0.85 -18.28
N LYS A 275 -12.50 -1.82 -18.58
CA LYS A 275 -12.27 -2.99 -17.74
C LYS A 275 -11.72 -2.59 -16.36
N PHE A 276 -10.76 -1.70 -16.31
CA PHE A 276 -10.17 -1.21 -15.06
C PHE A 276 -11.25 -0.63 -14.15
N HIS A 277 -12.05 0.31 -14.66
CA HIS A 277 -13.06 0.99 -13.85
C HIS A 277 -14.26 0.11 -13.51
N SER A 278 -14.78 -0.68 -14.46
CA SER A 278 -16.03 -1.43 -14.27
C SER A 278 -15.84 -2.81 -13.64
N LYS A 279 -14.63 -3.39 -13.72
CA LYS A 279 -14.36 -4.77 -13.30
C LYS A 279 -13.24 -4.87 -12.26
N LEU A 280 -12.09 -4.24 -12.52
CA LEU A 280 -10.93 -4.44 -11.67
C LEU A 280 -11.05 -3.66 -10.34
N ILE A 281 -11.51 -2.42 -10.34
CA ILE A 281 -11.74 -1.69 -9.09
C ILE A 281 -12.72 -2.40 -8.16
N PRO A 282 -13.89 -2.91 -8.62
CA PRO A 282 -14.74 -3.78 -7.80
C PRO A 282 -14.03 -5.03 -7.27
N LEU A 283 -13.19 -5.67 -8.09
CA LEU A 283 -12.39 -6.81 -7.65
C LEU A 283 -11.38 -6.43 -6.56
N PHE A 284 -10.66 -5.30 -6.72
CA PHE A 284 -9.74 -4.80 -5.69
C PHE A 284 -10.46 -4.55 -4.37
N ARG A 285 -11.63 -3.91 -4.42
CA ARG A 285 -12.50 -3.67 -3.26
C ARG A 285 -12.88 -4.96 -2.56
N LYS A 286 -13.26 -5.98 -3.31
CA LYS A 286 -13.59 -7.31 -2.81
C LYS A 286 -12.38 -7.94 -2.11
N LYS A 287 -11.22 -7.97 -2.78
CA LYS A 287 -9.99 -8.58 -2.26
C LYS A 287 -9.46 -7.87 -1.01
N ILE A 288 -9.51 -6.56 -0.98
CA ILE A 288 -9.16 -5.80 0.22
C ILE A 288 -10.08 -6.19 1.40
N GLY A 289 -11.36 -6.42 1.14
CA GLY A 289 -12.30 -6.88 2.18
C GLY A 289 -12.05 -8.31 2.64
N GLU A 290 -11.74 -9.22 1.73
CA GLU A 290 -11.41 -10.63 2.03
C GLU A 290 -10.09 -10.76 2.83
N TYR A 291 -9.11 -9.91 2.52
CA TYR A 291 -7.76 -9.94 3.12
C TYR A 291 -7.50 -8.74 4.03
N PHE A 292 -8.54 -8.18 4.64
CA PHE A 292 -8.46 -6.96 5.44
C PHE A 292 -7.44 -7.08 6.58
N ASP A 293 -7.54 -8.14 7.38
CA ASP A 293 -6.62 -8.37 8.50
C ASP A 293 -5.19 -8.71 8.00
N PHE A 294 -5.09 -9.45 6.89
CA PHE A 294 -3.82 -9.77 6.27
C PHE A 294 -3.05 -8.52 5.81
N LEU A 295 -3.78 -7.49 5.38
CA LEU A 295 -3.21 -6.17 5.06
C LEU A 295 -2.87 -5.33 6.30
N GLY A 296 -2.94 -5.93 7.48
CA GLY A 296 -2.58 -5.29 8.74
C GLY A 296 -3.69 -4.41 9.33
N ASN A 297 -4.92 -4.54 8.89
CA ASN A 297 -6.07 -3.80 9.42
C ASN A 297 -6.77 -4.60 10.52
N LYS A 298 -7.65 -3.94 11.30
CA LYS A 298 -8.37 -4.59 12.39
C LYS A 298 -9.78 -4.04 12.56
N VAL A 299 -10.68 -4.92 13.00
CA VAL A 299 -12.03 -4.55 13.47
C VAL A 299 -12.19 -5.05 14.89
N GLU A 300 -12.42 -4.15 15.83
CA GLU A 300 -12.56 -4.49 17.25
C GLU A 300 -13.80 -3.83 17.82
N GLN A 301 -14.52 -4.56 18.66
CA GLN A 301 -15.70 -4.05 19.38
C GLN A 301 -15.35 -3.74 20.84
N TYR A 302 -15.83 -2.61 21.31
CA TYR A 302 -15.69 -2.15 22.69
C TYR A 302 -17.08 -1.82 23.26
N GLY A 303 -17.36 -2.35 24.45
CA GLY A 303 -18.66 -2.22 25.09
C GLY A 303 -19.73 -3.13 24.48
N GLU A 304 -20.92 -3.08 25.09
CA GLU A 304 -22.09 -3.81 24.64
C GLU A 304 -22.95 -2.97 23.69
N LYS A 305 -23.64 -3.62 22.75
CA LYS A 305 -24.58 -3.00 21.80
C LYS A 305 -24.03 -1.74 21.11
N PRO A 306 -22.96 -1.86 20.31
CA PRO A 306 -22.34 -0.72 19.64
C PRO A 306 -23.33 -0.06 18.67
N ARG A 307 -23.40 1.26 18.73
CA ARG A 307 -24.19 2.09 17.80
C ARG A 307 -23.31 3.00 16.94
N THR A 308 -22.03 3.13 17.32
CA THR A 308 -21.09 4.00 16.62
C THR A 308 -19.96 3.17 16.03
N LEU A 309 -19.65 3.39 14.76
CA LEU A 309 -18.46 2.89 14.10
C LEU A 309 -17.44 4.04 14.03
N LEU A 310 -16.27 3.83 14.62
CA LEU A 310 -15.11 4.72 14.44
C LEU A 310 -14.21 4.14 13.36
N LEU A 311 -14.06 4.85 12.27
CA LEU A 311 -13.07 4.50 11.26
C LEU A 311 -11.83 5.35 11.46
N LEU A 312 -10.71 4.71 11.70
CA LEU A 312 -9.45 5.32 12.10
C LEU A 312 -8.38 5.04 11.06
N ASN A 313 -7.87 6.07 10.41
CA ASN A 313 -6.85 5.97 9.37
C ASN A 313 -5.64 6.85 9.72
N GLY A 314 -4.46 6.47 9.23
CA GLY A 314 -3.24 7.24 9.42
C GLY A 314 -2.87 7.47 10.90
N PRO A 315 -2.52 8.70 11.29
CA PRO A 315 -2.11 9.03 12.66
C PRO A 315 -3.18 8.74 13.71
N PHE A 316 -4.47 8.85 13.37
CA PHE A 316 -5.56 8.53 14.30
C PHE A 316 -5.53 7.07 14.75
N ARG A 317 -5.15 6.18 13.86
CA ARG A 317 -4.99 4.76 14.16
C ARG A 317 -3.85 4.51 15.13
N GLU A 318 -2.73 5.20 14.96
CA GLU A 318 -1.56 5.06 15.84
C GLU A 318 -1.88 5.54 17.25
N ASP A 319 -2.47 6.72 17.38
CA ASP A 319 -2.81 7.27 18.68
C ASP A 319 -3.93 6.50 19.38
N PHE A 320 -4.82 5.85 18.63
CA PHE A 320 -5.86 5.00 19.21
C PHE A 320 -5.28 3.80 19.97
N GLN A 321 -4.04 3.37 19.67
CA GLN A 321 -3.36 2.35 20.47
C GLN A 321 -3.20 2.79 21.93
N LEU A 322 -3.03 4.08 22.20
CA LEU A 322 -2.96 4.60 23.56
C LEU A 322 -4.31 4.44 24.28
N VAL A 323 -5.42 4.66 23.58
CA VAL A 323 -6.77 4.45 24.13
C VAL A 323 -6.99 3.00 24.54
N LYS A 324 -6.45 2.04 23.77
CA LYS A 324 -6.57 0.60 24.08
C LYS A 324 -5.88 0.20 25.38
N HIS A 325 -4.75 0.83 25.65
CA HIS A 325 -3.88 0.47 26.79
C HIS A 325 -4.11 1.34 28.03
N ASP A 326 -4.77 2.49 27.88
CA ASP A 326 -5.13 3.39 29.00
C ASP A 326 -6.59 3.22 29.39
N ARG A 327 -6.82 2.71 30.60
CA ARG A 327 -8.18 2.46 31.13
C ARG A 327 -9.01 3.74 31.20
N THR A 328 -8.39 4.86 31.60
CA THR A 328 -9.09 6.14 31.77
C THR A 328 -9.56 6.69 30.42
N LEU A 329 -8.71 6.63 29.39
CA LEU A 329 -9.06 7.04 28.03
C LEU A 329 -10.14 6.13 27.45
N LYS A 330 -10.05 4.83 27.67
CA LYS A 330 -11.04 3.86 27.23
C LYS A 330 -12.40 4.11 27.90
N ASP A 331 -12.43 4.35 29.19
CA ASP A 331 -13.67 4.65 29.95
C ASP A 331 -14.28 5.99 29.48
N ARG A 332 -13.48 7.01 29.22
CA ARG A 332 -13.94 8.29 28.63
C ARG A 332 -14.59 8.07 27.26
N MET A 333 -13.96 7.29 26.40
CA MET A 333 -14.47 6.94 25.08
C MET A 333 -15.81 6.19 25.18
N LEU A 334 -15.89 5.15 26.01
CA LEU A 334 -17.12 4.37 26.21
C LEU A 334 -18.23 5.19 26.86
N LYS A 335 -17.92 6.10 27.76
CA LYS A 335 -18.89 7.04 28.35
C LYS A 335 -19.46 7.98 27.28
N LYS A 336 -18.65 8.39 26.33
CA LYS A 336 -19.04 9.32 25.26
C LYS A 336 -19.87 8.65 24.17
N PHE A 337 -19.42 7.50 23.68
CA PHE A 337 -20.01 6.83 22.51
C PHE A 337 -20.94 5.66 22.86
N GLY A 338 -20.97 5.21 24.11
CA GLY A 338 -21.54 3.93 24.48
C GLY A 338 -20.68 2.78 23.99
N GLY A 339 -21.29 1.76 23.39
CA GLY A 339 -20.55 0.73 22.68
C GLY A 339 -20.09 1.20 21.30
N ILE A 340 -18.89 0.86 20.91
CA ILE A 340 -18.32 1.22 19.60
C ILE A 340 -17.76 0.01 18.85
N VAL A 341 -17.71 0.12 17.53
CA VAL A 341 -16.86 -0.70 16.66
C VAL A 341 -15.74 0.18 16.11
N ALA A 342 -14.51 -0.15 16.42
CA ALA A 342 -13.34 0.52 15.85
C ALA A 342 -12.85 -0.25 14.63
N VAL A 343 -12.79 0.42 13.49
CA VAL A 343 -12.19 -0.07 12.25
C VAL A 343 -10.87 0.66 12.06
N GLU A 344 -9.79 -0.01 12.40
CA GLU A 344 -8.43 0.49 12.24
C GLU A 344 -7.92 0.09 10.86
N THR A 345 -7.72 1.06 9.99
CA THR A 345 -7.40 0.78 8.59
C THR A 345 -6.23 1.60 8.05
N THR A 346 -5.42 0.96 7.21
CA THR A 346 -4.47 1.63 6.31
C THR A 346 -5.09 1.92 4.95
N VAL A 347 -6.23 1.30 4.64
CA VAL A 347 -6.86 1.42 3.32
C VAL A 347 -7.41 2.83 3.12
N VAL A 348 -6.95 3.50 2.07
CA VAL A 348 -7.51 4.76 1.60
C VAL A 348 -8.46 4.50 0.43
N PHE A 349 -8.04 3.67 -0.53
CA PHE A 349 -8.82 3.35 -1.72
C PHE A 349 -8.45 1.96 -2.29
N PRO A 350 -9.42 1.22 -2.82
CA PRO A 350 -10.87 1.39 -2.60
C PRO A 350 -11.30 0.83 -1.25
N GLN A 351 -12.29 1.45 -0.61
CA GLN A 351 -12.81 0.97 0.66
C GLN A 351 -13.55 -0.37 0.52
N PRO A 352 -13.40 -1.32 1.47
CA PRO A 352 -13.98 -2.66 1.40
C PRO A 352 -15.49 -2.64 1.69
N GLU A 353 -16.29 -2.41 0.68
CA GLU A 353 -17.75 -2.26 0.76
C GLU A 353 -18.46 -3.44 1.46
N SER A 354 -18.04 -4.67 1.15
CA SER A 354 -18.61 -5.87 1.76
C SER A 354 -18.41 -5.95 3.28
N LEU A 355 -17.25 -5.47 3.76
CA LEU A 355 -16.95 -5.41 5.19
C LEU A 355 -17.91 -4.46 5.90
N TYR A 356 -18.05 -3.24 5.39
CA TYR A 356 -18.92 -2.24 6.01
C TYR A 356 -20.38 -2.64 5.96
N LYS A 357 -20.88 -3.18 4.86
CA LYS A 357 -22.23 -3.72 4.74
C LYS A 357 -22.49 -4.81 5.79
N LYS A 358 -21.54 -5.73 5.98
CA LYS A 358 -21.63 -6.77 6.99
C LYS A 358 -21.67 -6.20 8.42
N LEU A 359 -20.86 -5.19 8.72
CA LEU A 359 -20.85 -4.54 10.02
C LEU A 359 -22.17 -3.79 10.30
N LEU A 360 -22.63 -2.99 9.35
CA LEU A 360 -23.84 -2.20 9.47
C LEU A 360 -25.11 -3.07 9.54
N SER A 361 -25.15 -4.19 8.80
CA SER A 361 -26.31 -5.09 8.81
C SER A 361 -26.38 -5.98 10.06
N LYS A 362 -25.24 -6.35 10.66
CA LYS A 362 -25.18 -7.23 11.84
C LYS A 362 -25.31 -6.48 13.15
N LEU A 363 -24.83 -5.25 13.18
CA LEU A 363 -24.79 -4.40 14.35
C LEU A 363 -25.73 -3.21 14.11
N SER A 364 -26.45 -2.79 15.11
CA SER A 364 -27.36 -1.62 15.00
C SER A 364 -26.58 -0.31 14.99
N ILE A 365 -25.63 -0.17 14.05
CA ILE A 365 -24.81 1.02 13.86
C ILE A 365 -25.64 2.09 13.15
N ASP A 366 -25.83 3.22 13.78
CA ASP A 366 -26.54 4.37 13.23
C ASP A 366 -25.62 5.58 12.97
N LYS A 367 -24.37 5.51 13.44
CA LYS A 367 -23.39 6.57 13.34
C LYS A 367 -22.03 6.05 12.89
N ILE A 368 -21.46 6.63 11.85
CA ILE A 368 -20.12 6.34 11.34
C ILE A 368 -19.29 7.62 11.45
N CYS A 369 -18.23 7.59 12.24
CA CYS A 369 -17.31 8.70 12.42
C CYS A 369 -16.01 8.36 11.71
N VAL A 370 -15.66 9.13 10.70
CA VAL A 370 -14.46 8.92 9.87
C VAL A 370 -13.36 9.86 10.33
N PHE A 371 -12.28 9.29 10.82
CA PHE A 371 -11.08 9.99 11.25
C PHE A 371 -9.96 9.75 10.23
N GLU A 372 -9.76 10.71 9.34
CA GLU A 372 -8.68 10.73 8.38
C GLU A 372 -8.00 12.12 8.37
N GLU A 373 -6.70 12.14 8.08
CA GLU A 373 -5.96 13.38 7.94
C GLU A 373 -5.89 13.82 6.47
N GLY A 374 -5.98 15.12 6.22
CA GLY A 374 -5.86 15.71 4.89
C GLY A 374 -7.16 16.28 4.36
N TYR A 375 -7.03 17.05 3.29
CA TYR A 375 -8.15 17.79 2.70
C TYR A 375 -8.99 16.95 1.72
N GLY A 376 -8.49 15.79 1.30
CA GLY A 376 -9.15 14.96 0.29
C GLY A 376 -10.42 14.27 0.76
N ARG A 377 -10.54 14.01 2.06
CA ARG A 377 -11.72 13.34 2.67
C ARG A 377 -12.15 12.09 1.90
N ILE A 378 -11.18 11.31 1.47
CA ILE A 378 -11.38 10.26 0.47
C ILE A 378 -12.15 9.08 1.04
N ILE A 379 -11.86 8.73 2.30
CA ILE A 379 -12.54 7.63 2.99
C ILE A 379 -13.97 8.05 3.33
N TYR A 380 -14.14 9.27 3.87
CA TYR A 380 -15.44 9.83 4.17
C TYR A 380 -16.37 9.82 2.95
N MET A 381 -15.90 10.31 1.80
CA MET A 381 -16.68 10.35 0.57
C MET A 381 -17.09 8.96 0.08
N GLN A 382 -16.19 7.98 0.17
CA GLN A 382 -16.49 6.60 -0.22
C GLN A 382 -17.53 5.95 0.71
N LEU A 383 -17.47 6.21 2.01
CA LEU A 383 -18.47 5.69 2.97
C LEU A 383 -19.82 6.37 2.83
N LEU A 384 -19.83 7.68 2.57
CA LEU A 384 -21.07 8.41 2.29
C LEU A 384 -21.75 7.87 1.03
N ASP A 385 -20.98 7.64 -0.05
CA ASP A 385 -21.49 7.02 -1.28
C ASP A 385 -22.05 5.60 -1.01
N LEU A 386 -21.32 4.80 -0.23
CA LEU A 386 -21.73 3.44 0.14
C LEU A 386 -23.07 3.44 0.90
N VAL A 387 -23.19 4.28 1.91
CA VAL A 387 -24.42 4.38 2.72
C VAL A 387 -25.60 4.80 1.84
N ASN A 388 -25.43 5.83 1.02
CA ASN A 388 -26.47 6.33 0.11
C ASN A 388 -26.85 5.28 -0.95
N LYS A 389 -25.87 4.69 -1.62
CA LYS A 389 -26.06 3.68 -2.67
C LYS A 389 -26.84 2.46 -2.21
N HIS A 390 -26.65 2.05 -0.97
CA HIS A 390 -27.29 0.84 -0.42
C HIS A 390 -28.47 1.14 0.52
N GLY A 391 -28.86 2.41 0.69
CA GLY A 391 -29.96 2.80 1.54
C GLY A 391 -29.78 2.35 2.99
N LEU A 392 -28.54 2.42 3.50
CA LEU A 392 -28.23 1.98 4.87
C LEU A 392 -28.66 3.06 5.87
N ASP A 393 -29.28 2.66 6.97
CA ASP A 393 -29.75 3.59 8.00
C ASP A 393 -28.60 3.94 8.98
N ALA A 394 -27.61 4.66 8.44
CA ALA A 394 -26.47 5.17 9.21
C ALA A 394 -26.06 6.55 8.71
N LYS A 395 -25.73 7.44 9.65
CA LYS A 395 -25.21 8.77 9.31
C LYS A 395 -23.69 8.77 9.30
N VAL A 396 -23.08 9.30 8.26
CA VAL A 396 -21.63 9.43 8.13
C VAL A 396 -21.21 10.84 8.53
N PHE A 397 -20.27 10.93 9.45
CA PHE A 397 -19.70 12.17 9.95
C PHE A 397 -18.24 12.26 9.55
N ASP A 398 -17.86 13.39 9.00
CA ASP A 398 -16.46 13.74 8.80
C ASP A 398 -15.89 14.27 10.11
N CYS A 399 -15.07 13.47 10.73
CA CYS A 399 -14.36 13.77 11.97
C CYS A 399 -12.86 13.89 11.73
N GLY A 400 -12.45 14.02 10.47
CA GLY A 400 -11.07 14.19 10.07
C GLY A 400 -10.52 15.56 10.46
N ILE A 401 -9.21 15.69 10.33
CA ILE A 401 -8.55 16.98 10.47
C ILE A 401 -8.36 17.54 9.08
N PRO A 402 -9.07 18.65 8.76
CA PRO A 402 -8.73 19.39 7.58
C PRO A 402 -7.29 19.90 7.75
N TYR A 403 -6.62 20.02 6.63
CA TYR A 403 -5.30 20.59 6.58
C TYR A 403 -5.27 21.97 7.28
N GLU A 404 -4.68 22.02 8.47
CA GLU A 404 -4.27 23.24 9.14
C GLU A 404 -2.76 23.18 9.42
N PRO A 405 -1.98 24.20 9.01
CA PRO A 405 -0.57 24.25 9.30
C PRO A 405 -0.33 24.53 10.79
N ARG A 406 -0.51 23.56 11.65
CA ARG A 406 -0.18 23.66 13.07
C ARG A 406 1.25 23.20 13.29
N ILE A 407 2.20 23.96 12.77
CA ILE A 407 3.62 23.61 12.73
C ILE A 407 4.26 23.45 14.12
N TYR A 408 3.67 23.99 15.19
CA TYR A 408 4.35 24.11 16.48
C TYR A 408 3.56 23.58 17.69
N GLU A 409 2.31 23.20 17.54
CA GLU A 409 1.54 22.61 18.63
C GLU A 409 1.49 21.09 18.45
N ARG A 410 1.85 20.38 19.52
CA ARG A 410 1.70 18.92 19.56
C ARG A 410 0.20 18.60 19.50
N PHE A 411 -0.28 18.29 18.32
CA PHE A 411 -1.68 17.91 18.11
C PHE A 411 -1.93 16.56 18.75
N SER A 412 -2.95 16.48 19.60
CA SER A 412 -3.39 15.22 20.20
C SER A 412 -4.57 14.67 19.39
N TYR A 413 -4.30 13.68 18.55
CA TYR A 413 -5.35 12.96 17.82
C TYR A 413 -6.34 12.29 18.77
N ILE A 414 -5.90 11.88 19.95
CA ILE A 414 -6.76 11.32 21.01
C ILE A 414 -7.77 12.35 21.51
N ASP A 415 -7.31 13.55 21.83
CA ASP A 415 -8.19 14.62 22.28
C ASP A 415 -9.16 15.03 21.17
N HIS A 416 -8.73 14.98 19.92
CA HIS A 416 -9.61 15.21 18.78
C HIS A 416 -10.70 14.12 18.69
N ILE A 417 -10.34 12.83 18.72
CA ILE A 417 -11.29 11.71 18.76
C ILE A 417 -12.29 11.91 19.93
N LEU A 418 -11.83 12.38 21.06
CA LEU A 418 -12.66 12.59 22.24
C LEU A 418 -13.46 13.89 22.23
N ARG A 419 -13.18 14.86 21.34
CA ARG A 419 -13.91 16.14 21.23
C ARG A 419 -14.98 16.13 20.14
N GLU A 420 -14.67 15.63 18.96
CA GLU A 420 -15.41 15.85 17.71
C GLU A 420 -16.69 15.01 17.55
N VAL A 421 -17.09 14.24 18.52
CA VAL A 421 -18.32 13.45 18.37
C VAL A 421 -19.37 13.90 19.38
#